data_ab3c799232a07d4e1f96cdfc9749c649
#
_entry.id   ab3c799232a07d4e1f96cdfc9749c649
#
_cell.length_a   1.000
_cell.length_b   1.000
_cell.length_c   1.000
_cell.angle_alpha   90.00
_cell.angle_beta   90.00
_cell.angle_gamma   90.00
#
_symmetry.space_group_name_H-M   'P 1'
#
loop_
_entity.id
_entity.type
_entity.pdbx_description
1 polymer ?
#
loop_
_entity_poly.entity_id
_entity_poly.type
_entity_poly.pdbx_seq_one_letter_code
_entity_poly.pdbx_strand_id
1 'polypeptide(L)'
;MNPRALLATCAAAVILLSGCTSKKDATSDADAAAASEVAKAREAVPTTSGTPGPDSTAPVSAPPMPAALASNPIYRVGALPAARCAEPAYEPTSLANVRAYFTQYLACLDKAWEPAIRKAGFTFTKPKLVVVLGQSPSSPCTVDDGRDYYCDGTIYMDAATHLDIARDDPDWARAWMALEIGHEYGHHVQALTGMLTALYKHDKTLNGVDAHLEGTRRMELQASCFSGVYIGADRNYFPVTPDWLAVWNKAILDTIDTEHDHGKGPNHAHWTSAGFDAATPAACNTYTAKSSLVG
;
A
#
# COMPACT_ATOMS: atom_id res chain seq x y z
N MET A 1 -13.59 -42.08 54.72
CA MET A 1 -12.61 -43.16 54.62
C MET A 1 -11.54 -42.76 53.67
N ASN A 2 -10.33 -42.83 54.10
CA ASN A 2 -9.14 -42.12 53.68
C ASN A 2 -8.44 -42.71 52.41
N PRO A 3 -7.33 -42.16 52.02
CA PRO A 3 -6.92 -41.73 50.66
C PRO A 3 -5.82 -42.62 50.08
N ARG A 4 -5.43 -42.38 48.84
CA ARG A 4 -4.12 -42.75 48.33
C ARG A 4 -3.54 -41.75 47.37
N ALA A 5 -2.51 -41.08 47.86
CA ALA A 5 -1.53 -40.35 47.06
C ALA A 5 -0.68 -41.28 46.24
N LEU A 6 -0.27 -40.85 45.06
CA LEU A 6 0.87 -41.36 44.30
C LEU A 6 1.64 -40.21 43.68
N LEU A 7 2.83 -40.04 44.20
CA LEU A 7 3.92 -39.24 43.63
C LEU A 7 4.41 -39.90 42.33
N ALA A 8 4.71 -39.10 41.36
CA ALA A 8 5.57 -39.48 40.25
C ALA A 8 6.44 -38.29 39.79
N THR A 9 7.64 -38.52 39.91
CA THR A 9 8.93 -37.88 39.71
C THR A 9 9.10 -37.06 38.43
N CYS A 10 9.85 -35.96 38.59
CA CYS A 10 10.51 -35.16 37.57
C CYS A 10 11.46 -35.96 36.68
N ALA A 11 11.40 -35.73 35.40
CA ALA A 11 12.52 -36.00 34.49
C ALA A 11 12.77 -34.76 33.64
N ALA A 12 13.90 -34.14 33.91
CA ALA A 12 14.44 -33.04 33.10
C ALA A 12 15.00 -33.61 31.81
N ALA A 13 14.54 -33.12 30.67
CA ALA A 13 15.17 -33.35 29.37
C ALA A 13 15.81 -32.06 28.87
N VAL A 14 17.12 -32.06 28.84
CA VAL A 14 17.97 -31.07 28.18
C VAL A 14 17.79 -31.24 26.66
N ILE A 15 17.32 -30.24 25.96
CA ILE A 15 17.33 -30.22 24.49
C ILE A 15 18.40 -29.23 24.02
N LEU A 16 19.36 -29.80 23.30
CA LEU A 16 20.46 -29.16 22.64
C LEU A 16 19.97 -28.25 21.50
N LEU A 17 20.47 -27.01 21.47
CA LEU A 17 20.36 -26.09 20.38
C LEU A 17 21.08 -26.67 19.12
N SER A 18 20.32 -26.97 18.10
CA SER A 18 20.85 -27.18 16.76
C SER A 18 20.41 -26.01 15.88
N GLY A 19 21.38 -25.21 15.43
CA GLY A 19 21.16 -24.11 14.51
C GLY A 19 20.68 -24.62 13.14
N CYS A 20 19.63 -24.03 12.62
CA CYS A 20 19.23 -24.16 11.23
C CYS A 20 19.73 -22.93 10.45
N THR A 21 20.67 -23.18 9.57
CA THR A 21 21.10 -22.26 8.51
C THR A 21 20.01 -22.18 7.45
N SER A 22 19.46 -21.00 7.24
CA SER A 22 18.52 -20.74 6.15
C SER A 22 19.20 -20.80 4.80
N LYS A 23 18.74 -21.68 3.93
CA LYS A 23 19.06 -21.64 2.49
C LYS A 23 18.22 -20.55 1.81
N LYS A 24 18.91 -19.66 1.11
CA LYS A 24 18.30 -18.74 0.13
C LYS A 24 17.98 -19.57 -1.13
N ASP A 25 16.75 -19.57 -1.54
CA ASP A 25 16.35 -20.01 -2.88
C ASP A 25 15.82 -18.84 -3.72
N ALA A 26 16.05 -18.98 -5.02
CA ALA A 26 16.07 -17.92 -6.01
C ALA A 26 14.68 -17.43 -6.45
N THR A 27 14.64 -16.14 -6.74
CA THR A 27 13.58 -15.26 -7.23
C THR A 27 13.23 -15.44 -8.71
N SER A 28 11.97 -15.14 -9.06
CA SER A 28 11.55 -14.84 -10.45
C SER A 28 10.59 -13.62 -10.50
N ASP A 29 10.65 -12.94 -11.41
CA ASP A 29 10.81 -11.66 -12.10
C ASP A 29 9.47 -11.02 -12.54
N ALA A 30 9.30 -9.78 -12.30
CA ALA A 30 8.99 -8.61 -13.14
C ALA A 30 8.40 -7.44 -12.34
N ASP A 31 7.48 -7.63 -11.38
CA ASP A 31 6.96 -6.55 -10.52
C ASP A 31 7.65 -6.53 -9.14
N ALA A 32 8.14 -7.66 -8.68
CA ALA A 32 9.17 -7.76 -7.64
C ALA A 32 10.47 -7.02 -8.02
N ALA A 33 10.69 -6.78 -9.32
CA ALA A 33 11.84 -6.05 -9.82
C ALA A 33 11.84 -4.58 -9.37
N ALA A 34 10.71 -3.91 -9.24
CA ALA A 34 10.70 -2.51 -8.81
C ALA A 34 11.10 -2.36 -7.34
N ALA A 35 10.56 -3.17 -6.44
CA ALA A 35 10.93 -3.14 -5.02
C ALA A 35 12.32 -3.75 -4.78
N SER A 36 12.69 -4.82 -5.52
CA SER A 36 14.00 -5.47 -5.39
C SER A 36 15.15 -4.71 -6.03
N GLU A 37 14.91 -3.89 -7.08
CA GLU A 37 15.95 -3.03 -7.66
C GLU A 37 16.27 -1.82 -6.78
N VAL A 38 15.32 -1.30 -6.02
CA VAL A 38 15.57 -0.29 -4.98
C VAL A 38 16.49 -0.86 -3.89
N ALA A 39 16.30 -2.13 -3.50
CA ALA A 39 17.19 -2.80 -2.54
C ALA A 39 18.61 -3.03 -3.10
N LYS A 40 18.75 -3.38 -4.39
CA LYS A 40 20.06 -3.58 -5.06
C LYS A 40 20.82 -2.28 -5.31
N ALA A 41 20.12 -1.17 -5.51
CA ALA A 41 20.77 0.16 -5.64
C ALA A 41 21.44 0.59 -4.31
N ARG A 42 21.01 0.05 -3.17
CA ARG A 42 21.65 0.28 -1.86
C ARG A 42 23.01 -0.41 -1.69
N GLU A 43 23.26 -1.53 -2.36
CA GLU A 43 24.52 -2.30 -2.23
C GLU A 43 25.65 -1.82 -3.17
N ALA A 44 25.35 -0.96 -4.14
CA ALA A 44 26.27 -0.56 -5.19
C ALA A 44 26.93 0.82 -5.00
N VAL A 45 27.02 1.36 -3.79
CA VAL A 45 27.74 2.63 -3.55
C VAL A 45 29.23 2.36 -3.30
N PRO A 46 30.14 2.64 -4.24
CA PRO A 46 31.57 2.58 -3.99
C PRO A 46 31.98 3.79 -3.15
N THR A 47 32.52 3.55 -1.96
CA THR A 47 33.22 4.57 -1.17
C THR A 47 34.53 4.91 -1.87
N THR A 48 34.54 5.94 -2.69
CA THR A 48 35.76 6.56 -3.17
C THR A 48 35.90 7.95 -2.56
N SER A 49 36.83 8.07 -1.61
CA SER A 49 37.39 9.35 -1.18
C SER A 49 38.22 9.90 -2.32
N GLY A 50 37.69 10.86 -3.07
CA GLY A 50 38.38 11.60 -4.12
C GLY A 50 38.29 13.10 -3.84
N THR A 51 39.43 13.76 -3.80
CA THR A 51 39.59 15.21 -3.66
C THR A 51 38.87 15.97 -4.77
N PRO A 52 38.13 17.06 -4.49
CA PRO A 52 37.41 17.79 -5.52
C PRO A 52 38.33 18.58 -6.42
N GLY A 53 38.32 18.26 -7.71
CA GLY A 53 38.80 19.14 -8.77
C GLY A 53 37.67 20.09 -9.21
N PRO A 54 38.02 21.30 -9.74
CA PRO A 54 37.00 22.24 -10.17
C PRO A 54 36.52 21.85 -11.57
N ASP A 55 35.44 21.11 -11.63
CA ASP A 55 34.73 20.93 -12.92
C ASP A 55 33.27 21.32 -12.76
N SER A 56 32.96 22.42 -13.45
CA SER A 56 31.65 23.03 -13.51
C SER A 56 30.74 22.20 -14.42
N THR A 57 30.12 21.15 -13.89
CA THR A 57 28.98 20.51 -14.54
C THR A 57 27.73 21.19 -14.04
N ALA A 58 27.03 21.88 -14.93
CA ALA A 58 25.65 22.33 -14.68
C ALA A 58 24.83 21.13 -14.18
N PRO A 59 23.92 21.31 -13.20
CA PRO A 59 23.11 20.22 -12.70
C PRO A 59 22.37 19.61 -13.88
N VAL A 60 22.55 18.32 -14.12
CA VAL A 60 21.77 17.58 -15.11
C VAL A 60 20.33 17.65 -14.63
N SER A 61 19.51 18.40 -15.34
CA SER A 61 18.08 18.51 -15.01
C SER A 61 17.45 17.12 -15.08
N ALA A 62 16.74 16.73 -14.03
CA ALA A 62 16.00 15.48 -14.03
C ALA A 62 15.11 15.38 -15.27
N PRO A 63 14.96 14.21 -15.87
CA PRO A 63 14.08 14.02 -17.03
C PRO A 63 12.65 14.45 -16.69
N PRO A 64 11.91 15.05 -17.64
CA PRO A 64 10.55 15.53 -17.38
C PRO A 64 9.63 14.36 -17.05
N MET A 65 8.71 14.59 -16.10
CA MET A 65 7.71 13.60 -15.71
C MET A 65 6.87 13.17 -16.93
N PRO A 66 6.75 11.86 -17.21
CA PRO A 66 5.95 11.36 -18.33
C PRO A 66 4.49 11.83 -18.30
N ALA A 67 3.91 12.12 -19.45
CA ALA A 67 2.51 12.55 -19.56
C ALA A 67 1.52 11.51 -18.99
N ALA A 68 1.85 10.23 -19.09
CA ALA A 68 1.07 9.15 -18.49
C ALA A 68 1.00 9.23 -16.94
N LEU A 69 1.93 9.93 -16.31
CA LEU A 69 1.94 10.22 -14.88
C LEU A 69 1.39 11.63 -14.60
N ALA A 70 1.98 12.66 -15.22
CA ALA A 70 1.66 14.06 -14.93
C ALA A 70 0.31 14.53 -15.48
N SER A 71 -0.19 13.92 -16.56
CA SER A 71 -1.38 14.36 -17.30
C SER A 71 -2.33 13.21 -17.65
N ASN A 72 -2.34 12.15 -16.81
CA ASN A 72 -3.15 10.96 -17.02
C ASN A 72 -4.63 11.33 -17.22
N PRO A 73 -5.34 10.71 -18.19
CA PRO A 73 -6.76 10.95 -18.42
C PRO A 73 -7.65 10.77 -17.18
N ILE A 74 -7.26 9.93 -16.22
CA ILE A 74 -8.01 9.69 -14.99
C ILE A 74 -8.22 10.97 -14.17
N TYR A 75 -7.30 11.93 -14.22
CA TYR A 75 -7.45 13.21 -13.52
C TYR A 75 -8.54 14.12 -14.10
N ARG A 76 -9.09 13.79 -15.27
CA ARG A 76 -10.11 14.58 -15.96
C ARG A 76 -11.51 13.98 -15.95
N VAL A 77 -11.73 12.88 -15.22
CA VAL A 77 -13.03 12.21 -15.17
C VAL A 77 -14.08 12.96 -14.32
N GLY A 78 -13.64 13.94 -13.52
CA GLY A 78 -14.50 14.65 -12.56
C GLY A 78 -14.69 13.88 -11.26
N ALA A 79 -15.78 14.15 -10.55
CA ALA A 79 -16.07 13.46 -9.31
C ALA A 79 -16.26 11.94 -9.52
N LEU A 80 -15.74 11.15 -8.60
CA LEU A 80 -15.99 9.72 -8.57
C LEU A 80 -17.47 9.48 -8.25
N PRO A 81 -18.19 8.63 -9.01
CA PRO A 81 -19.57 8.33 -8.69
C PRO A 81 -19.65 7.54 -7.37
N ALA A 82 -20.61 7.90 -6.51
CA ALA A 82 -20.85 7.14 -5.30
C ALA A 82 -21.26 5.70 -5.62
N ALA A 83 -20.64 4.72 -5.01
CA ALA A 83 -21.04 3.32 -5.08
C ALA A 83 -22.36 3.07 -4.33
N ARG A 84 -22.72 3.97 -3.41
CA ARG A 84 -23.87 3.84 -2.50
C ARG A 84 -23.79 2.57 -1.67
N CYS A 85 -22.60 2.30 -1.17
CA CYS A 85 -22.33 1.16 -0.34
C CYS A 85 -22.28 1.59 1.13
N ALA A 86 -23.05 0.90 1.98
CA ALA A 86 -22.74 0.90 3.40
C ALA A 86 -21.41 0.18 3.63
N GLU A 87 -20.73 0.51 4.72
CA GLU A 87 -19.58 -0.27 5.13
C GLU A 87 -19.98 -1.75 5.33
N PRO A 88 -19.17 -2.71 4.88
CA PRO A 88 -19.41 -4.11 5.18
C PRO A 88 -19.47 -4.37 6.69
N ALA A 89 -20.13 -5.45 7.09
CA ALA A 89 -20.17 -5.86 8.48
C ALA A 89 -18.74 -6.03 9.02
N TYR A 90 -18.40 -5.26 10.06
CA TYR A 90 -17.09 -5.25 10.68
C TYR A 90 -17.10 -6.15 11.92
N GLU A 91 -16.63 -7.36 11.75
CA GLU A 91 -16.47 -8.36 12.81
C GLU A 91 -15.13 -9.11 12.62
N PRO A 92 -13.97 -8.49 12.85
CA PRO A 92 -12.66 -9.07 12.56
C PRO A 92 -12.25 -10.08 13.64
N THR A 93 -13.00 -11.17 13.77
CA THR A 93 -12.77 -12.23 14.76
C THR A 93 -12.21 -13.51 14.15
N SER A 94 -12.12 -13.58 12.84
CA SER A 94 -11.63 -14.75 12.11
C SER A 94 -11.20 -14.37 10.69
N LEU A 95 -10.35 -15.21 10.09
CA LEU A 95 -9.96 -15.11 8.67
C LEU A 95 -11.21 -15.03 7.76
N ALA A 96 -12.27 -15.79 8.07
CA ALA A 96 -13.49 -15.79 7.26
C ALA A 96 -14.18 -14.43 7.29
N ASN A 97 -14.27 -13.80 8.46
CA ASN A 97 -14.91 -12.49 8.63
C ASN A 97 -14.09 -11.38 7.99
N VAL A 98 -12.76 -11.37 8.18
CA VAL A 98 -11.85 -10.44 7.50
C VAL A 98 -11.98 -10.57 5.98
N ARG A 99 -11.98 -11.79 5.46
CA ARG A 99 -12.19 -12.04 4.02
C ARG A 99 -13.55 -11.54 3.54
N ALA A 100 -14.60 -11.75 4.31
CA ALA A 100 -15.95 -11.27 3.97
C ALA A 100 -15.99 -9.74 3.89
N TYR A 101 -15.36 -9.05 4.84
CA TYR A 101 -15.24 -7.59 4.85
C TYR A 101 -14.55 -7.09 3.58
N PHE A 102 -13.34 -7.56 3.30
CA PHE A 102 -12.58 -7.12 2.12
C PHE A 102 -13.26 -7.48 0.80
N THR A 103 -13.91 -8.64 0.71
CA THR A 103 -14.66 -9.03 -0.50
C THR A 103 -15.80 -8.07 -0.81
N GLN A 104 -16.55 -7.65 0.20
CA GLN A 104 -17.67 -6.72 0.03
C GLN A 104 -17.15 -5.30 -0.24
N TYR A 105 -16.11 -4.88 0.47
CA TYR A 105 -15.50 -3.56 0.26
C TYR A 105 -14.95 -3.43 -1.17
N LEU A 106 -14.25 -4.47 -1.66
CA LEU A 106 -13.71 -4.52 -3.02
C LEU A 106 -14.81 -4.40 -4.09
N ALA A 107 -15.96 -5.06 -3.88
CA ALA A 107 -17.09 -4.95 -4.81
C ALA A 107 -17.63 -3.50 -4.87
N CYS A 108 -17.56 -2.76 -3.79
CA CYS A 108 -17.94 -1.35 -3.74
C CYS A 108 -16.92 -0.45 -4.44
N LEU A 109 -15.63 -0.71 -4.26
CA LEU A 109 -14.56 -0.04 -5.00
C LEU A 109 -14.71 -0.26 -6.51
N ASP A 110 -14.94 -1.49 -6.95
CA ASP A 110 -15.21 -1.81 -8.37
C ASP A 110 -16.37 -0.95 -8.92
N LYS A 111 -17.47 -0.88 -8.17
CA LYS A 111 -18.66 -0.15 -8.59
C LYS A 111 -18.44 1.36 -8.73
N ALA A 112 -17.57 1.95 -7.88
CA ALA A 112 -17.23 3.36 -7.96
C ALA A 112 -16.21 3.64 -9.08
N TRP A 113 -15.17 2.81 -9.19
CA TRP A 113 -14.04 3.10 -10.07
C TRP A 113 -14.24 2.65 -11.52
N GLU A 114 -15.00 1.58 -11.80
CA GLU A 114 -15.23 1.09 -13.16
C GLU A 114 -15.74 2.20 -14.10
N PRO A 115 -16.78 2.99 -13.76
CA PRO A 115 -17.24 4.07 -14.64
C PRO A 115 -16.19 5.14 -14.88
N ALA A 116 -15.39 5.48 -13.87
CA ALA A 116 -14.35 6.48 -13.96
C ALA A 116 -13.20 6.03 -14.88
N ILE A 117 -12.73 4.79 -14.72
CA ILE A 117 -11.67 4.19 -15.53
C ILE A 117 -12.11 4.10 -16.99
N ARG A 118 -13.33 3.62 -17.26
CA ARG A 118 -13.89 3.57 -18.61
C ARG A 118 -14.07 4.96 -19.22
N LYS A 119 -14.52 5.94 -18.45
CA LYS A 119 -14.63 7.35 -18.88
C LYS A 119 -13.27 7.96 -19.23
N ALA A 120 -12.22 7.55 -18.54
CA ALA A 120 -10.84 7.94 -18.84
C ALA A 120 -10.30 7.29 -20.12
N GLY A 121 -11.02 6.35 -20.73
CA GLY A 121 -10.64 5.64 -21.97
C GLY A 121 -9.84 4.35 -21.73
N PHE A 122 -9.78 3.86 -20.50
CA PHE A 122 -9.08 2.62 -20.16
C PHE A 122 -10.03 1.42 -20.07
N THR A 123 -9.48 0.23 -20.27
CA THR A 123 -10.20 -1.03 -20.03
C THR A 123 -10.24 -1.32 -18.53
N PHE A 124 -11.42 -1.57 -18.01
CA PHE A 124 -11.57 -1.99 -16.61
C PHE A 124 -11.59 -3.52 -16.55
N THR A 125 -10.80 -4.05 -15.64
CA THR A 125 -10.83 -5.44 -15.16
C THR A 125 -10.86 -5.42 -13.65
N LYS A 126 -11.59 -6.34 -13.03
CA LYS A 126 -11.62 -6.45 -11.57
C LYS A 126 -10.34 -7.05 -11.05
N PRO A 127 -9.80 -6.57 -9.92
CA PRO A 127 -8.69 -7.24 -9.29
C PRO A 127 -9.15 -8.57 -8.67
N LYS A 128 -8.22 -9.51 -8.52
CA LYS A 128 -8.43 -10.67 -7.66
C LYS A 128 -8.19 -10.26 -6.22
N LEU A 129 -8.81 -10.98 -5.29
CA LEU A 129 -8.55 -10.82 -3.86
C LEU A 129 -8.05 -12.14 -3.28
N VAL A 130 -6.94 -12.09 -2.59
CA VAL A 130 -6.39 -13.19 -1.81
C VAL A 130 -6.24 -12.72 -0.37
N VAL A 131 -6.97 -13.34 0.55
CA VAL A 131 -6.86 -13.05 1.98
C VAL A 131 -6.24 -14.27 2.65
N VAL A 132 -5.07 -14.06 3.24
CA VAL A 132 -4.27 -15.10 3.89
C VAL A 132 -4.19 -14.88 5.39
N LEU A 133 -3.61 -15.84 6.10
CA LEU A 133 -3.22 -15.73 7.50
C LEU A 133 -1.71 -16.00 7.56
N GLY A 134 -0.92 -14.97 7.45
CA GLY A 134 0.52 -15.03 7.22
C GLY A 134 0.87 -14.91 5.73
N GLN A 135 2.13 -15.13 5.38
CA GLN A 135 2.66 -14.96 4.03
C GLN A 135 1.88 -15.76 2.97
N SER A 136 1.65 -15.15 1.80
CA SER A 136 1.08 -15.83 0.65
C SER A 136 2.17 -16.60 -0.13
N PRO A 137 2.18 -17.93 -0.10
CA PRO A 137 3.19 -18.71 -0.82
C PRO A 137 2.99 -18.72 -2.34
N SER A 138 1.85 -18.23 -2.81
CA SER A 138 1.46 -18.30 -4.24
C SER A 138 1.57 -16.96 -4.95
N SER A 139 2.09 -15.91 -4.28
CA SER A 139 2.28 -14.59 -4.90
C SER A 139 3.44 -14.62 -5.90
N PRO A 140 3.26 -14.05 -7.10
CA PRO A 140 4.38 -13.82 -8.03
C PRO A 140 5.32 -12.71 -7.55
N CYS A 141 4.88 -11.86 -6.61
CA CYS A 141 5.69 -10.81 -6.01
C CYS A 141 6.28 -11.31 -4.69
N THR A 142 7.54 -10.97 -4.44
CA THR A 142 8.19 -11.24 -3.15
C THR A 142 7.99 -10.04 -2.26
N VAL A 143 7.30 -10.23 -1.14
CA VAL A 143 7.10 -9.23 -0.09
C VAL A 143 7.39 -9.85 1.26
N ASP A 144 7.64 -9.02 2.26
CA ASP A 144 7.81 -9.45 3.62
C ASP A 144 6.49 -10.00 4.20
N ASP A 145 6.59 -10.90 5.18
CA ASP A 145 5.45 -11.46 5.88
C ASP A 145 4.62 -10.36 6.58
N GLY A 146 3.31 -10.54 6.63
CA GLY A 146 2.40 -9.67 7.37
C GLY A 146 2.09 -8.34 6.69
N ARG A 147 2.36 -8.20 5.39
CA ARG A 147 2.01 -6.99 4.62
C ARG A 147 0.81 -7.24 3.71
N ASP A 148 0.02 -6.18 3.56
CA ASP A 148 -0.94 -6.04 2.47
C ASP A 148 -0.20 -5.51 1.24
N TYR A 149 -0.59 -5.94 0.03
CA TYR A 149 0.06 -5.47 -1.19
C TYR A 149 -0.75 -5.79 -2.46
N TYR A 150 -0.53 -4.98 -3.50
CA TYR A 150 -1.01 -5.23 -4.85
C TYR A 150 0.08 -5.88 -5.72
N CYS A 151 -0.28 -6.91 -6.46
CA CYS A 151 0.63 -7.57 -7.41
C CYS A 151 -0.12 -8.12 -8.62
N ASP A 152 0.22 -7.67 -9.80
CA ASP A 152 -0.25 -8.19 -11.10
C ASP A 152 -1.75 -8.49 -11.13
N GLY A 153 -2.58 -7.49 -10.84
CA GLY A 153 -4.04 -7.62 -10.85
C GLY A 153 -4.63 -8.35 -9.65
N THR A 154 -3.84 -8.61 -8.61
CA THR A 154 -4.29 -9.27 -7.39
C THR A 154 -3.97 -8.41 -6.18
N ILE A 155 -4.95 -8.22 -5.31
CA ILE A 155 -4.77 -7.60 -3.99
C ILE A 155 -4.61 -8.72 -2.98
N TYR A 156 -3.53 -8.68 -2.21
CA TYR A 156 -3.21 -9.61 -1.14
C TYR A 156 -3.39 -8.89 0.20
N MET A 157 -4.17 -9.49 1.10
CA MET A 157 -4.46 -8.94 2.43
C MET A 157 -4.07 -9.97 3.49
N ASP A 158 -3.28 -9.56 4.47
CA ASP A 158 -2.92 -10.45 5.58
C ASP A 158 -3.85 -10.27 6.77
N ALA A 159 -4.80 -11.17 6.92
CA ALA A 159 -5.75 -11.17 8.01
C ALA A 159 -5.10 -11.28 9.40
N ALA A 160 -3.87 -11.80 9.53
CA ALA A 160 -3.21 -11.92 10.83
C ALA A 160 -2.97 -10.55 11.44
N THR A 161 -2.39 -9.63 10.66
CA THR A 161 -2.15 -8.24 11.09
C THR A 161 -3.44 -7.55 11.49
N HIS A 162 -4.50 -7.65 10.68
CA HIS A 162 -5.79 -7.03 10.98
C HIS A 162 -6.48 -7.60 12.22
N LEU A 163 -6.38 -8.93 12.43
CA LEU A 163 -6.92 -9.60 13.62
C LEU A 163 -6.15 -9.20 14.89
N ASP A 164 -4.84 -9.04 14.78
CA ASP A 164 -4.01 -8.63 15.91
C ASP A 164 -4.31 -7.19 16.33
N ILE A 165 -4.37 -6.26 15.37
CA ILE A 165 -4.74 -4.87 15.64
C ILE A 165 -6.16 -4.79 16.21
N ALA A 166 -7.12 -5.53 15.66
CA ALA A 166 -8.53 -5.50 16.10
C ALA A 166 -8.73 -6.04 17.52
N ARG A 167 -7.83 -6.88 18.01
CA ARG A 167 -7.85 -7.37 19.40
C ARG A 167 -7.49 -6.26 20.38
N ASP A 168 -6.55 -5.40 20.00
CA ASP A 168 -6.00 -4.36 20.86
C ASP A 168 -6.78 -3.03 20.72
N ASP A 169 -7.14 -2.66 19.49
CA ASP A 169 -7.88 -1.43 19.16
C ASP A 169 -8.83 -1.68 17.97
N PRO A 170 -10.09 -2.09 18.23
CA PRO A 170 -11.04 -2.41 17.17
C PRO A 170 -11.46 -1.21 16.32
N ASP A 171 -11.50 -0.01 16.89
CA ASP A 171 -11.85 1.21 16.14
C ASP A 171 -10.72 1.61 15.19
N TRP A 172 -9.48 1.51 15.65
CA TRP A 172 -8.31 1.70 14.81
C TRP A 172 -8.26 0.67 13.69
N ALA A 173 -8.41 -0.63 14.00
CA ALA A 173 -8.39 -1.69 13.01
C ALA A 173 -9.45 -1.48 11.92
N ARG A 174 -10.65 -1.02 12.29
CA ARG A 174 -11.73 -0.72 11.34
C ARG A 174 -11.33 0.38 10.35
N ALA A 175 -10.77 1.48 10.87
CA ALA A 175 -10.30 2.59 10.04
C ALA A 175 -9.11 2.15 9.16
N TRP A 176 -8.19 1.36 9.71
CA TRP A 176 -7.03 0.83 9.02
C TRP A 176 -7.42 -0.12 7.88
N MET A 177 -8.30 -1.09 8.13
CA MET A 177 -8.81 -2.00 7.10
C MET A 177 -9.44 -1.26 5.92
N ALA A 178 -10.20 -0.19 6.19
CA ALA A 178 -10.80 0.63 5.15
C ALA A 178 -9.75 1.41 4.34
N LEU A 179 -8.69 1.90 5.01
CA LEU A 179 -7.57 2.59 4.36
C LEU A 179 -6.79 1.64 3.47
N GLU A 180 -6.33 0.50 4.00
CA GLU A 180 -5.45 -0.44 3.32
C GLU A 180 -6.08 -1.06 2.07
N ILE A 181 -7.29 -1.60 2.16
CA ILE A 181 -7.96 -2.14 0.97
C ILE A 181 -8.20 -1.08 -0.11
N GLY A 182 -8.46 0.16 0.30
CA GLY A 182 -8.60 1.29 -0.62
C GLY A 182 -7.27 1.70 -1.23
N HIS A 183 -6.17 1.61 -0.48
CA HIS A 183 -4.81 1.88 -0.94
C HIS A 183 -4.36 0.85 -1.98
N GLU A 184 -4.49 -0.44 -1.67
CA GLU A 184 -4.15 -1.51 -2.61
C GLU A 184 -5.00 -1.47 -3.89
N TYR A 185 -6.27 -1.05 -3.75
CA TYR A 185 -7.09 -0.76 -4.92
C TYR A 185 -6.59 0.48 -5.70
N GLY A 186 -6.01 1.45 -5.02
CA GLY A 186 -5.33 2.59 -5.65
C GLY A 186 -4.22 2.13 -6.60
N HIS A 187 -3.41 1.15 -6.19
CA HIS A 187 -2.41 0.53 -7.07
C HIS A 187 -3.05 -0.20 -8.26
N HIS A 188 -4.21 -0.83 -8.06
CA HIS A 188 -4.97 -1.40 -9.17
C HIS A 188 -5.42 -0.35 -10.18
N VAL A 189 -5.91 0.81 -9.72
CA VAL A 189 -6.24 1.95 -10.58
C VAL A 189 -5.01 2.44 -11.35
N GLN A 190 -3.87 2.57 -10.69
CA GLN A 190 -2.60 2.95 -11.32
C GLN A 190 -2.15 1.93 -12.38
N ALA A 191 -2.33 0.64 -12.13
CA ALA A 191 -2.05 -0.42 -13.09
C ALA A 191 -2.94 -0.29 -14.34
N LEU A 192 -4.27 -0.22 -14.15
CA LEU A 192 -5.23 -0.13 -15.25
C LEU A 192 -5.08 1.14 -16.08
N THR A 193 -4.61 2.23 -15.49
CA THR A 193 -4.37 3.51 -16.17
C THR A 193 -2.96 3.66 -16.73
N GLY A 194 -2.14 2.62 -16.63
CA GLY A 194 -0.78 2.56 -17.17
C GLY A 194 0.25 3.37 -16.38
N MET A 195 -0.11 3.89 -15.21
CA MET A 195 0.79 4.69 -14.37
C MET A 195 1.95 3.87 -13.84
N LEU A 196 1.72 2.64 -13.32
CA LEU A 196 2.80 1.79 -12.83
C LEU A 196 3.83 1.50 -13.92
N THR A 197 3.38 1.14 -15.12
CA THR A 197 4.27 0.91 -16.26
C THR A 197 5.05 2.17 -16.65
N ALA A 198 4.42 3.34 -16.60
CA ALA A 198 5.07 4.61 -16.91
C ALA A 198 6.10 4.99 -15.85
N LEU A 199 5.78 4.79 -14.58
CA LEU A 199 6.71 5.03 -13.46
C LEU A 199 7.93 4.13 -13.58
N TYR A 200 7.75 2.82 -13.75
CA TYR A 200 8.84 1.87 -13.92
C TYR A 200 9.79 2.23 -15.09
N LYS A 201 9.23 2.68 -16.22
CA LYS A 201 10.04 3.14 -17.34
C LYS A 201 10.77 4.44 -17.06
N HIS A 202 10.13 5.37 -16.35
CA HIS A 202 10.72 6.64 -15.97
C HIS A 202 11.84 6.44 -14.94
N ASP A 203 11.60 5.57 -13.98
CA ASP A 203 12.54 5.22 -12.94
C ASP A 203 13.91 4.77 -13.50
N LYS A 204 13.91 3.96 -14.57
CA LYS A 204 15.14 3.56 -15.27
C LYS A 204 15.94 4.71 -15.89
N THR A 205 15.37 5.90 -15.98
CA THR A 205 16.05 7.11 -16.49
C THR A 205 16.56 8.01 -15.37
N LEU A 206 16.23 7.70 -14.11
CA LEU A 206 16.65 8.46 -12.95
C LEU A 206 18.06 8.04 -12.49
N ASN A 207 18.71 8.93 -11.77
CA ASN A 207 19.99 8.68 -11.13
C ASN A 207 19.92 9.04 -9.65
N GLY A 208 20.42 8.15 -8.82
CA GLY A 208 20.48 8.35 -7.37
C GLY A 208 19.24 7.85 -6.62
N VAL A 209 19.48 7.31 -5.43
CA VAL A 209 18.48 6.67 -4.58
C VAL A 209 17.32 7.61 -4.25
N ASP A 210 17.61 8.88 -3.94
CA ASP A 210 16.57 9.86 -3.56
C ASP A 210 15.56 10.11 -4.67
N ALA A 211 15.98 10.11 -5.94
CA ALA A 211 15.08 10.30 -7.08
C ALA A 211 14.17 9.08 -7.28
N HIS A 212 14.69 7.87 -7.09
CA HIS A 212 13.89 6.64 -7.12
C HIS A 212 12.89 6.61 -5.98
N LEU A 213 13.33 6.87 -4.76
CA LEU A 213 12.45 6.92 -3.58
C LEU A 213 11.36 8.00 -3.73
N GLU A 214 11.67 9.17 -4.30
CA GLU A 214 10.64 10.18 -4.57
C GLU A 214 9.59 9.68 -5.56
N GLY A 215 10.00 8.96 -6.61
CA GLY A 215 9.08 8.34 -7.57
C GLY A 215 8.14 7.35 -6.88
N THR A 216 8.66 6.50 -6.02
CA THR A 216 7.89 5.54 -5.22
C THR A 216 6.93 6.26 -4.28
N ARG A 217 7.39 7.23 -3.49
CA ARG A 217 6.51 8.02 -2.59
C ARG A 217 5.36 8.70 -3.34
N ARG A 218 5.58 9.20 -4.56
CA ARG A 218 4.51 9.78 -5.38
C ARG A 218 3.44 8.74 -5.72
N MET A 219 3.83 7.52 -6.01
CA MET A 219 2.95 6.39 -6.29
C MET A 219 2.14 6.00 -5.06
N GLU A 220 2.80 5.82 -3.92
CA GLU A 220 2.20 5.40 -2.66
C GLU A 220 1.20 6.44 -2.12
N LEU A 221 1.61 7.70 -2.08
CA LEU A 221 0.74 8.80 -1.65
C LEU A 221 -0.47 8.99 -2.57
N GLN A 222 -0.31 8.70 -3.87
CA GLN A 222 -1.43 8.70 -4.81
C GLN A 222 -2.40 7.56 -4.54
N ALA A 223 -1.91 6.35 -4.23
CA ALA A 223 -2.74 5.21 -3.89
C ALA A 223 -3.57 5.50 -2.63
N SER A 224 -2.95 6.05 -1.58
CA SER A 224 -3.65 6.51 -0.37
C SER A 224 -4.68 7.62 -0.67
N CYS A 225 -4.33 8.56 -1.56
CA CYS A 225 -5.27 9.59 -2.00
C CYS A 225 -6.49 8.98 -2.71
N PHE A 226 -6.31 7.97 -3.56
CA PHE A 226 -7.41 7.28 -4.24
C PHE A 226 -8.32 6.52 -3.25
N SER A 227 -7.78 5.99 -2.15
CA SER A 227 -8.57 5.49 -1.02
C SER A 227 -9.47 6.60 -0.44
N GLY A 228 -8.88 7.79 -0.18
CA GLY A 228 -9.63 8.97 0.26
C GLY A 228 -10.72 9.39 -0.73
N VAL A 229 -10.44 9.40 -2.04
CA VAL A 229 -11.44 9.72 -3.08
C VAL A 229 -12.65 8.81 -2.99
N TYR A 230 -12.47 7.52 -2.79
CA TYR A 230 -13.57 6.57 -2.67
C TYR A 230 -14.43 6.84 -1.41
N ILE A 231 -13.82 6.96 -0.24
CA ILE A 231 -14.54 7.26 1.01
C ILE A 231 -15.27 8.61 0.89
N GLY A 232 -14.61 9.62 0.31
CA GLY A 232 -15.21 10.93 0.05
C GLY A 232 -16.42 10.88 -0.88
N ALA A 233 -16.36 10.07 -1.94
CA ALA A 233 -17.47 9.89 -2.87
C ALA A 233 -18.67 9.16 -2.22
N ASP A 234 -18.40 8.22 -1.33
CA ASP A 234 -19.42 7.39 -0.66
C ASP A 234 -19.78 7.88 0.75
N ARG A 235 -19.32 9.08 1.16
CA ARG A 235 -19.47 9.63 2.53
C ARG A 235 -20.91 9.67 3.06
N ASN A 236 -21.90 9.70 2.20
CA ASN A 236 -23.31 9.70 2.59
C ASN A 236 -23.87 8.27 2.80
N TYR A 237 -23.12 7.26 2.49
CA TYR A 237 -23.52 5.84 2.55
C TYR A 237 -22.60 5.04 3.47
N PHE A 238 -21.32 5.29 3.39
CA PHE A 238 -20.34 4.78 4.33
C PHE A 238 -20.47 5.54 5.66
N PRO A 239 -20.37 4.91 6.85
CA PRO A 239 -20.64 5.58 8.12
C PRO A 239 -19.50 6.50 8.55
N VAL A 240 -19.29 7.56 7.80
CA VAL A 240 -18.32 8.60 8.10
C VAL A 240 -18.88 9.51 9.21
N THR A 241 -18.84 9.02 10.46
CA THR A 241 -19.13 9.85 11.63
C THR A 241 -17.90 10.70 12.00
N PRO A 242 -18.08 11.79 12.78
CA PRO A 242 -16.93 12.55 13.26
C PRO A 242 -15.92 11.71 14.04
N ASP A 243 -16.37 10.76 14.85
CA ASP A 243 -15.49 9.90 15.63
C ASP A 243 -14.72 8.93 14.73
N TRP A 244 -15.39 8.28 13.78
CA TRP A 244 -14.75 7.42 12.79
C TRP A 244 -13.70 8.19 11.99
N LEU A 245 -14.05 9.40 11.52
CA LEU A 245 -13.15 10.24 10.74
C LEU A 245 -11.93 10.69 11.55
N ALA A 246 -12.10 10.95 12.85
CA ALA A 246 -10.99 11.28 13.74
C ALA A 246 -10.01 10.11 13.88
N VAL A 247 -10.51 8.87 14.06
CA VAL A 247 -9.67 7.67 14.11
C VAL A 247 -8.98 7.42 12.78
N TRP A 248 -9.71 7.54 11.66
CA TRP A 248 -9.16 7.35 10.31
C TRP A 248 -8.04 8.35 9.99
N ASN A 249 -8.26 9.63 10.28
CA ASN A 249 -7.23 10.67 10.11
C ASN A 249 -6.01 10.41 10.99
N LYS A 250 -6.23 9.93 12.23
CA LYS A 250 -5.13 9.58 13.12
C LYS A 250 -4.35 8.38 12.60
N ALA A 251 -5.00 7.35 12.11
CA ALA A 251 -4.36 6.18 11.53
C ALA A 251 -3.44 6.55 10.36
N ILE A 252 -3.91 7.45 9.49
CA ILE A 252 -3.12 7.96 8.36
C ILE A 252 -1.93 8.80 8.85
N LEU A 253 -2.16 9.70 9.80
CA LEU A 253 -1.12 10.60 10.32
C LEU A 253 -0.01 9.84 11.04
N ASP A 254 -0.36 8.77 11.73
CA ASP A 254 0.57 7.93 12.50
C ASP A 254 1.33 6.92 11.62
N THR A 255 1.12 6.92 10.30
CA THR A 255 1.89 6.07 9.37
C THR A 255 3.38 6.36 9.51
N ILE A 256 4.17 5.31 9.77
CA ILE A 256 5.62 5.37 9.92
C ILE A 256 6.28 4.86 8.64
N ASP A 257 7.05 5.73 8.01
CA ASP A 257 7.81 5.42 6.79
C ASP A 257 9.29 5.17 7.12
N THR A 258 9.61 3.94 7.53
CA THR A 258 10.97 3.53 7.89
C THR A 258 11.85 3.33 6.66
N GLU A 259 11.27 2.96 5.54
CA GLU A 259 11.96 2.70 4.29
C GLU A 259 12.13 3.97 3.42
N HIS A 260 11.45 5.05 3.79
CA HIS A 260 11.43 6.33 3.07
C HIS A 260 10.85 6.25 1.65
N ASP A 261 9.97 5.30 1.41
CA ASP A 261 9.36 5.00 0.11
C ASP A 261 7.84 5.25 0.06
N HIS A 262 7.15 5.33 1.20
CA HIS A 262 5.71 5.61 1.28
C HIS A 262 5.40 7.10 1.56
N GLY A 263 6.37 7.86 2.05
CA GLY A 263 6.16 9.25 2.48
C GLY A 263 5.71 9.36 3.94
N LYS A 264 6.03 10.49 4.55
CA LYS A 264 5.77 10.73 5.96
C LYS A 264 4.28 10.88 6.25
N GLY A 265 3.85 10.50 7.45
CA GLY A 265 2.47 10.59 7.90
C GLY A 265 1.77 11.93 7.60
N PRO A 266 2.38 13.12 7.80
CA PRO A 266 1.77 14.38 7.39
C PRO A 266 1.49 14.51 5.88
N ASN A 267 2.32 13.92 5.02
CA ASN A 267 2.08 13.91 3.58
C ASN A 267 0.99 12.90 3.20
N HIS A 268 0.95 11.73 3.85
CA HIS A 268 -0.18 10.81 3.75
C HIS A 268 -1.49 11.49 4.13
N ALA A 269 -1.54 12.16 5.29
CA ALA A 269 -2.72 12.88 5.75
C ALA A 269 -3.14 13.98 4.77
N HIS A 270 -2.17 14.73 4.22
CA HIS A 270 -2.43 15.76 3.23
C HIS A 270 -3.13 15.18 1.99
N TRP A 271 -2.56 14.15 1.37
CA TRP A 271 -3.07 13.58 0.12
C TRP A 271 -4.37 12.83 0.30
N THR A 272 -4.48 12.02 1.36
CA THR A 272 -5.70 11.26 1.63
C THR A 272 -6.88 12.18 1.95
N SER A 273 -6.65 13.25 2.74
CA SER A 273 -7.66 14.27 3.01
C SER A 273 -8.04 15.04 1.75
N ALA A 274 -7.08 15.40 0.89
CA ALA A 274 -7.38 16.08 -0.38
C ALA A 274 -8.28 15.20 -1.28
N GLY A 275 -8.01 13.89 -1.33
CA GLY A 275 -8.85 12.92 -2.03
C GLY A 275 -10.26 12.84 -1.45
N PHE A 276 -10.37 12.73 -0.12
CA PHE A 276 -11.63 12.66 0.61
C PHE A 276 -12.49 13.90 0.41
N ASP A 277 -11.90 15.09 0.54
CA ASP A 277 -12.64 16.35 0.44
C ASP A 277 -13.16 16.61 -0.97
N ALA A 278 -12.30 16.38 -1.96
CA ALA A 278 -12.61 16.64 -3.35
C ALA A 278 -13.44 15.52 -4.03
N ALA A 279 -13.34 14.29 -3.55
CA ALA A 279 -13.97 13.11 -4.13
C ALA A 279 -13.73 12.99 -5.65
N THR A 280 -12.54 13.37 -6.12
CA THR A 280 -12.15 13.33 -7.53
C THR A 280 -10.69 12.92 -7.69
N PRO A 281 -10.34 12.03 -8.65
CA PRO A 281 -8.96 11.66 -8.92
C PRO A 281 -8.05 12.84 -9.28
N ALA A 282 -8.61 13.97 -9.71
CA ALA A 282 -7.83 15.19 -10.00
C ALA A 282 -7.05 15.70 -8.78
N ALA A 283 -7.57 15.50 -7.57
CA ALA A 283 -6.91 15.90 -6.33
C ALA A 283 -5.66 15.06 -6.02
N CYS A 284 -5.49 13.92 -6.66
CA CYS A 284 -4.44 12.93 -6.38
C CYS A 284 -3.25 12.99 -7.35
N ASN A 285 -3.02 14.12 -8.03
CA ASN A 285 -1.88 14.22 -8.95
C ASN A 285 -0.57 14.53 -8.21
N THR A 286 -0.04 13.53 -7.52
CA THR A 286 1.23 13.61 -6.78
C THR A 286 2.44 13.86 -7.69
N TYR A 287 2.35 13.49 -8.97
CA TYR A 287 3.45 13.57 -9.93
C TYR A 287 3.77 15.01 -10.37
N THR A 288 2.86 15.96 -10.17
CA THR A 288 3.09 17.39 -10.44
C THR A 288 3.30 18.22 -9.17
N ALA A 289 3.24 17.58 -8.01
CA ALA A 289 3.41 18.23 -6.73
C ALA A 289 4.90 18.58 -6.46
N LYS A 290 5.12 19.55 -5.56
CA LYS A 290 6.46 19.85 -5.07
C LYS A 290 6.99 18.67 -4.25
N SER A 291 8.31 18.43 -4.29
CA SER A 291 8.97 17.35 -3.52
C SER A 291 8.68 17.43 -2.02
N SER A 292 8.52 18.63 -1.46
CA SER A 292 8.17 18.81 -0.03
C SER A 292 6.79 18.26 0.37
N LEU A 293 5.91 18.00 -0.61
CA LEU A 293 4.59 17.40 -0.37
C LEU A 293 4.59 15.88 -0.58
N VAL A 294 5.74 15.30 -0.90
CA VAL A 294 5.90 13.86 -1.15
C VAL A 294 7.11 13.25 -0.41
N GLY A 295 7.83 14.04 0.40
CA GLY A 295 9.03 13.60 1.13
C GLY A 295 8.80 13.28 2.60
#